data_80cd2124e25b1bd3b4da7bf2db55d956
#
_entry.id   80cd2124e25b1bd3b4da7bf2db55d956
#
_cell.length_a   1.000
_cell.length_b   1.000
_cell.length_c   1.000
_cell.angle_alpha   90.00
_cell.angle_beta   90.00
_cell.angle_gamma   90.00
#
_symmetry.space_group_name_H-M   'P 1'
#
loop_
_entity.id
_entity.type
_entity.pdbx_description
1 polymer ?
#
loop_
_entity_poly.entity_id
_entity_poly.type
_entity_poly.pdbx_seq_one_letter_code
_entity_poly.pdbx_strand_id
1 'polypeptide(L)'
;MKSLIPRNSHQLLSATIGDFPNLPGSASLAALGAAVSGADIIKVGLKGPKKENDAIKLMINVVKAVKKYDKTIKVVAAGYADRIRMNSSPEFMDIPTIASESGADIAMLDTYIKDGKGLFDFLKVDQLIQFKNKASEYGLEVALAGNLRRKDIPLINDISPDIIGVRSVVCEGYDRIKGRIKADLIKKLKIELYT
;
A
#
# COMPACT_ATOMS: atom_id res chain seq x y z
N MET A 1 -15.41 -2.68 -12.83
CA MET A 1 -14.59 -1.48 -12.45
C MET A 1 -13.58 -1.12 -13.53
N LYS A 2 -12.81 -2.09 -14.04
CA LYS A 2 -11.84 -1.83 -15.14
C LYS A 2 -12.51 -1.28 -16.41
N SER A 3 -13.76 -1.61 -16.70
CA SER A 3 -14.55 -1.05 -17.80
C SER A 3 -14.79 0.47 -17.72
N LEU A 4 -14.59 1.08 -16.55
CA LEU A 4 -14.69 2.53 -16.34
C LEU A 4 -13.37 3.26 -16.62
N ILE A 5 -12.27 2.52 -16.81
CA ILE A 5 -10.96 3.09 -17.16
C ILE A 5 -10.88 3.14 -18.67
N PRO A 6 -10.59 4.31 -19.28
CA PRO A 6 -10.45 4.39 -20.74
C PRO A 6 -9.39 3.42 -21.27
N ARG A 7 -9.68 2.72 -22.35
CA ARG A 7 -8.78 1.68 -22.93
C ARG A 7 -7.38 2.20 -23.27
N ASN A 8 -7.25 3.47 -23.60
CA ASN A 8 -5.97 4.13 -23.92
C ASN A 8 -5.34 4.85 -22.72
N SER A 9 -5.84 4.58 -21.52
CA SER A 9 -5.33 5.18 -20.29
C SER A 9 -4.15 4.36 -19.75
N HIS A 10 -3.10 5.04 -19.30
CA HIS A 10 -2.01 4.44 -18.52
C HIS A 10 -2.40 4.21 -17.04
N GLN A 11 -3.66 4.39 -16.70
CA GLN A 11 -4.15 4.22 -15.33
C GLN A 11 -4.25 2.76 -14.97
N LEU A 12 -3.69 2.40 -13.80
CA LEU A 12 -3.77 1.08 -13.22
C LEU A 12 -4.90 1.02 -12.19
N LEU A 13 -5.59 -0.12 -12.15
CA LEU A 13 -6.58 -0.41 -11.14
C LEU A 13 -5.93 -1.13 -9.97
N SER A 14 -5.84 -0.46 -8.81
CA SER A 14 -5.41 -1.08 -7.57
C SER A 14 -6.63 -1.52 -6.74
N ALA A 15 -6.65 -2.79 -6.35
CA ALA A 15 -7.67 -3.34 -5.46
C ALA A 15 -7.06 -3.81 -4.15
N THR A 16 -7.69 -3.46 -3.02
CA THR A 16 -7.34 -4.08 -1.74
C THR A 16 -8.26 -5.27 -1.46
N ILE A 17 -7.69 -6.36 -1.00
CA ILE A 17 -8.46 -7.52 -0.54
C ILE A 17 -8.76 -7.46 0.96
N GLY A 18 -8.26 -6.43 1.63
CA GLY A 18 -8.44 -6.22 3.08
C GLY A 18 -7.34 -6.86 3.92
N ASP A 19 -7.64 -6.97 5.20
CA ASP A 19 -6.78 -7.60 6.20
C ASP A 19 -7.29 -9.01 6.46
N PHE A 20 -6.37 -9.97 6.41
CA PHE A 20 -6.71 -11.34 6.70
C PHE A 20 -6.06 -11.79 8.02
N PRO A 21 -6.79 -12.48 8.89
CA PRO A 21 -6.15 -13.32 9.88
C PRO A 21 -5.22 -14.30 9.15
N ASN A 22 -4.36 -15.02 9.87
CA ASN A 22 -3.42 -15.94 9.22
C ASN A 22 -4.15 -17.12 8.53
N LEU A 23 -4.85 -16.81 7.44
CA LEU A 23 -5.64 -17.72 6.58
C LEU A 23 -5.16 -17.62 5.11
N PRO A 24 -4.01 -18.22 4.78
CA PRO A 24 -3.39 -18.09 3.46
C PRO A 24 -4.29 -18.51 2.30
N GLY A 25 -5.09 -19.59 2.49
CA GLY A 25 -6.01 -20.06 1.46
C GLY A 25 -7.12 -19.05 1.14
N SER A 26 -7.75 -18.48 2.16
CA SER A 26 -8.80 -17.48 1.97
C SER A 26 -8.25 -16.20 1.34
N ALA A 27 -7.08 -15.75 1.78
CA ALA A 27 -6.39 -14.60 1.19
C ALA A 27 -6.06 -14.82 -0.29
N SER A 28 -5.60 -16.03 -0.65
CA SER A 28 -5.30 -16.41 -2.03
C SER A 28 -6.53 -16.38 -2.93
N LEU A 29 -7.66 -16.89 -2.45
CA LEU A 29 -8.92 -16.89 -3.19
C LEU A 29 -9.44 -15.46 -3.39
N ALA A 30 -9.35 -14.60 -2.36
CA ALA A 30 -9.72 -13.19 -2.49
C ALA A 30 -8.83 -12.46 -3.49
N ALA A 31 -7.52 -12.70 -3.45
CA ALA A 31 -6.57 -12.10 -4.38
C ALA A 31 -6.80 -12.57 -5.83
N LEU A 32 -7.03 -13.87 -6.03
CA LEU A 32 -7.37 -14.40 -7.35
C LEU A 32 -8.69 -13.79 -7.87
N GLY A 33 -9.71 -13.64 -7.01
CA GLY A 33 -10.95 -12.96 -7.35
C GLY A 33 -10.74 -11.52 -7.80
N ALA A 34 -9.87 -10.77 -7.12
CA ALA A 34 -9.50 -9.42 -7.53
C ALA A 34 -8.75 -9.39 -8.87
N ALA A 35 -7.83 -10.34 -9.09
CA ALA A 35 -7.09 -10.50 -10.35
C ALA A 35 -8.04 -10.75 -11.53
N VAL A 36 -8.92 -11.74 -11.40
CA VAL A 36 -9.93 -12.10 -12.44
C VAL A 36 -10.88 -10.92 -12.71
N SER A 37 -11.19 -10.12 -11.68
CA SER A 37 -12.01 -8.90 -11.82
C SER A 37 -11.29 -7.74 -12.51
N GLY A 38 -10.01 -7.93 -12.90
CA GLY A 38 -9.22 -7.00 -13.71
C GLY A 38 -8.40 -6.00 -12.90
N ALA A 39 -8.03 -6.30 -11.65
CA ALA A 39 -7.06 -5.49 -10.93
C ALA A 39 -5.66 -5.66 -11.53
N ASP A 40 -4.94 -4.54 -11.66
CA ASP A 40 -3.54 -4.51 -12.11
C ASP A 40 -2.59 -4.55 -10.91
N ILE A 41 -3.06 -4.12 -9.74
CA ILE A 41 -2.32 -4.12 -8.46
C ILE A 41 -3.24 -4.67 -7.38
N ILE A 42 -2.76 -5.63 -6.59
CA ILE A 42 -3.51 -6.25 -5.49
C ILE A 42 -2.80 -5.98 -4.18
N LYS A 43 -3.47 -5.26 -3.28
CA LYS A 43 -2.94 -4.92 -1.95
C LYS A 43 -3.48 -5.86 -0.88
N VAL A 44 -2.57 -6.42 -0.09
CA VAL A 44 -2.87 -7.26 1.06
C VAL A 44 -2.48 -6.53 2.33
N GLY A 45 -3.44 -6.29 3.23
CA GLY A 45 -3.16 -5.75 4.55
C GLY A 45 -2.66 -6.84 5.50
N LEU A 46 -1.60 -6.57 6.23
CA LEU A 46 -0.94 -7.52 7.13
C LEU A 46 -1.35 -7.30 8.60
N LYS A 47 -2.63 -6.97 8.85
CA LYS A 47 -3.21 -7.07 10.18
C LYS A 47 -3.79 -8.46 10.36
N GLY A 48 -3.07 -9.33 11.02
CA GLY A 48 -3.50 -10.72 11.25
C GLY A 48 -2.31 -11.58 11.64
N PRO A 49 -1.35 -11.80 10.75
CA PRO A 49 -0.12 -12.50 11.13
C PRO A 49 0.67 -11.66 12.14
N LYS A 50 1.04 -12.30 13.27
CA LYS A 50 1.84 -11.65 14.33
C LYS A 50 3.33 -11.77 14.09
N LYS A 51 3.75 -12.87 13.47
CA LYS A 51 5.15 -13.21 13.22
C LYS A 51 5.46 -12.99 11.75
N GLU A 52 6.68 -12.58 11.47
CA GLU A 52 7.20 -12.39 10.12
C GLU A 52 6.98 -13.64 9.25
N ASN A 53 7.37 -14.83 9.74
CA ASN A 53 7.20 -16.09 9.02
C ASN A 53 5.73 -16.41 8.67
N ASP A 54 4.77 -16.02 9.49
CA ASP A 54 3.35 -16.23 9.21
C ASP A 54 2.88 -15.27 8.11
N ALA A 55 3.38 -14.03 8.12
CA ALA A 55 3.12 -13.05 7.07
C ALA A 55 3.75 -13.48 5.74
N ILE A 56 4.98 -14.00 5.75
CA ILE A 56 5.65 -14.54 4.56
C ILE A 56 4.83 -15.69 3.97
N LYS A 57 4.42 -16.67 4.78
CA LYS A 57 3.59 -17.80 4.32
C LYS A 57 2.26 -17.35 3.72
N LEU A 58 1.59 -16.38 4.34
CA LEU A 58 0.35 -15.82 3.80
C LEU A 58 0.61 -15.18 2.43
N MET A 59 1.63 -14.33 2.34
CA MET A 59 1.98 -13.62 1.12
C MET A 59 2.46 -14.54 -0.01
N ILE A 60 3.26 -15.58 0.28
CA ILE A 60 3.67 -16.59 -0.72
C ILE A 60 2.45 -17.21 -1.41
N ASN A 61 1.43 -17.57 -0.63
CA ASN A 61 0.22 -18.19 -1.19
C ASN A 61 -0.56 -17.19 -2.06
N VAL A 62 -0.66 -15.94 -1.63
CA VAL A 62 -1.31 -14.87 -2.41
C VAL A 62 -0.54 -14.63 -3.71
N VAL A 63 0.77 -14.41 -3.63
CA VAL A 63 1.63 -14.15 -4.80
C VAL A 63 1.53 -15.32 -5.79
N LYS A 64 1.64 -16.56 -5.30
CA LYS A 64 1.53 -17.76 -6.13
C LYS A 64 0.19 -17.81 -6.88
N ALA A 65 -0.92 -17.52 -6.21
CA ALA A 65 -2.25 -17.54 -6.83
C ALA A 65 -2.37 -16.46 -7.93
N VAL A 66 -1.93 -15.23 -7.62
CA VAL A 66 -2.00 -14.09 -8.55
C VAL A 66 -1.06 -14.29 -9.75
N LYS A 67 0.22 -14.61 -9.50
CA LYS A 67 1.23 -14.74 -10.58
C LYS A 67 1.02 -15.98 -11.45
N LYS A 68 0.32 -17.00 -10.94
CA LYS A 68 -0.12 -18.14 -11.77
C LYS A 68 -1.21 -17.73 -12.76
N TYR A 69 -2.07 -16.78 -12.39
CA TYR A 69 -3.11 -16.24 -13.26
C TYR A 69 -2.52 -15.24 -14.27
N ASP A 70 -1.80 -14.24 -13.77
CA ASP A 70 -1.15 -13.22 -14.61
C ASP A 70 0.10 -12.68 -13.92
N LYS A 71 1.27 -12.88 -14.54
CA LYS A 71 2.56 -12.45 -14.00
C LYS A 71 2.75 -10.93 -13.97
N THR A 72 1.97 -10.19 -14.75
CA THR A 72 2.07 -8.72 -14.85
C THR A 72 1.38 -8.00 -13.68
N ILE A 73 0.45 -8.66 -12.99
CA ILE A 73 -0.25 -8.09 -11.85
C ILE A 73 0.71 -7.92 -10.68
N LYS A 74 0.83 -6.70 -10.16
CA LYS A 74 1.67 -6.41 -8.99
C LYS A 74 0.96 -6.77 -7.68
N VAL A 75 1.71 -7.34 -6.75
CA VAL A 75 1.22 -7.68 -5.40
C VAL A 75 1.91 -6.79 -4.37
N VAL A 76 1.14 -6.23 -3.46
CA VAL A 76 1.60 -5.30 -2.43
C VAL A 76 1.47 -5.94 -1.05
N ALA A 77 2.57 -6.01 -0.32
CA ALA A 77 2.58 -6.32 1.11
C ALA A 77 2.44 -5.02 1.91
N ALA A 78 1.30 -4.82 2.59
CA ALA A 78 1.01 -3.58 3.29
C ALA A 78 1.07 -3.76 4.81
N GLY A 79 2.08 -3.13 5.43
CA GLY A 79 2.20 -2.99 6.88
C GLY A 79 1.59 -1.69 7.40
N TYR A 80 1.61 -1.51 8.71
CA TYR A 80 0.97 -0.39 9.37
C TYR A 80 1.93 0.37 10.29
N ALA A 81 2.07 1.69 10.07
CA ALA A 81 2.89 2.57 10.89
C ALA A 81 2.38 2.67 12.33
N ASP A 82 1.07 2.58 12.51
CA ASP A 82 0.40 2.63 13.81
C ASP A 82 0.22 1.24 14.46
N ARG A 83 1.07 0.26 14.12
CA ARG A 83 0.97 -1.11 14.61
C ARG A 83 0.94 -1.22 16.14
N ILE A 84 1.62 -0.32 16.84
CA ILE A 84 1.60 -0.29 18.30
C ILE A 84 0.18 -0.15 18.89
N ARG A 85 -0.76 0.32 18.08
CA ARG A 85 -2.18 0.46 18.41
C ARG A 85 -3.01 -0.78 18.07
N MET A 86 -2.35 -1.84 17.56
CA MET A 86 -2.97 -3.08 17.11
C MET A 86 -2.31 -4.29 17.78
N ASN A 87 -3.10 -5.34 18.01
CA ASN A 87 -2.59 -6.53 18.68
C ASN A 87 -1.91 -7.55 17.75
N SER A 88 -2.00 -7.34 16.44
CA SER A 88 -1.44 -8.28 15.46
C SER A 88 -1.13 -7.60 14.13
N SER A 89 0.14 -7.31 13.92
CA SER A 89 0.74 -6.86 12.66
C SER A 89 2.25 -7.01 12.78
N PRO A 90 2.99 -7.33 11.71
CA PRO A 90 4.46 -7.34 11.71
C PRO A 90 5.03 -5.95 12.05
N GLU A 91 6.29 -5.91 12.45
CA GLU A 91 7.03 -4.64 12.55
C GLU A 91 7.13 -3.98 11.17
N PHE A 92 7.12 -2.65 11.14
CA PHE A 92 7.18 -1.94 9.86
C PHE A 92 8.46 -2.26 9.07
N MET A 93 9.59 -2.48 9.77
CA MET A 93 10.86 -2.84 9.15
C MET A 93 10.95 -4.30 8.67
N ASP A 94 9.98 -5.16 9.01
CA ASP A 94 9.89 -6.52 8.49
C ASP A 94 9.18 -6.56 7.12
N ILE A 95 8.40 -5.54 6.79
CA ILE A 95 7.59 -5.51 5.56
C ILE A 95 8.42 -5.67 4.28
N PRO A 96 9.59 -5.02 4.12
CA PRO A 96 10.45 -5.26 2.96
C PRO A 96 10.92 -6.71 2.86
N THR A 97 11.32 -7.33 3.97
CA THR A 97 11.72 -8.75 4.02
C THR A 97 10.54 -9.66 3.64
N ILE A 98 9.36 -9.42 4.24
CA ILE A 98 8.14 -10.18 3.94
C ILE A 98 7.79 -10.09 2.44
N ALA A 99 7.86 -8.89 1.86
CA ALA A 99 7.59 -8.67 0.45
C ALA A 99 8.60 -9.43 -0.43
N SER A 100 9.88 -9.29 -0.15
CA SER A 100 10.96 -9.94 -0.90
C SER A 100 10.86 -11.47 -0.84
N GLU A 101 10.81 -12.05 0.35
CA GLU A 101 10.76 -13.50 0.54
C GLU A 101 9.49 -14.15 0.00
N SER A 102 8.40 -13.40 -0.08
CA SER A 102 7.15 -13.88 -0.67
C SER A 102 7.07 -13.71 -2.19
N GLY A 103 7.99 -12.95 -2.80
CA GLY A 103 7.94 -12.60 -4.22
C GLY A 103 6.88 -11.55 -4.55
N ALA A 104 6.47 -10.72 -3.57
CA ALA A 104 5.66 -9.54 -3.81
C ALA A 104 6.48 -8.44 -4.51
N ASP A 105 5.82 -7.50 -5.16
CA ASP A 105 6.47 -6.49 -5.97
C ASP A 105 6.65 -5.16 -5.23
N ILE A 106 5.82 -4.89 -4.22
CA ILE A 106 5.74 -3.59 -3.55
C ILE A 106 5.68 -3.79 -2.03
N ALA A 107 6.56 -3.09 -1.31
CA ALA A 107 6.47 -2.93 0.15
C ALA A 107 5.74 -1.62 0.47
N MET A 108 4.69 -1.69 1.30
CA MET A 108 3.85 -0.52 1.59
C MET A 108 3.70 -0.27 3.08
N LEU A 109 3.65 1.01 3.47
CA LEU A 109 3.22 1.45 4.79
C LEU A 109 1.97 2.32 4.69
N ASP A 110 1.00 2.04 5.56
CA ASP A 110 -0.25 2.81 5.73
C ASP A 110 -0.49 3.03 7.24
N THR A 111 -1.56 3.69 7.62
CA THR A 111 -2.12 3.64 8.98
C THR A 111 -3.38 2.79 8.97
N TYR A 112 -3.59 2.00 10.00
CA TYR A 112 -4.81 1.20 10.15
C TYR A 112 -5.98 2.02 10.69
N ILE A 113 -5.77 2.68 11.84
CA ILE A 113 -6.80 3.47 12.50
C ILE A 113 -6.93 4.84 11.82
N LYS A 114 -8.15 5.17 11.40
CA LYS A 114 -8.46 6.38 10.62
C LYS A 114 -9.10 7.46 11.52
N ASP A 115 -8.33 7.94 12.50
CA ASP A 115 -8.73 8.93 13.51
C ASP A 115 -8.09 10.32 13.32
N GLY A 116 -7.58 10.58 12.11
CA GLY A 116 -6.91 11.84 11.79
C GLY A 116 -5.40 11.82 11.97
N LYS A 117 -4.82 10.82 12.66
CA LYS A 117 -3.37 10.64 12.68
C LYS A 117 -2.88 10.04 11.36
N GLY A 118 -1.71 10.47 10.92
CA GLY A 118 -1.09 10.06 9.67
C GLY A 118 0.24 9.34 9.86
N LEU A 119 0.86 8.95 8.76
CA LEU A 119 2.13 8.23 8.72
C LEU A 119 3.21 8.91 9.58
N PHE A 120 3.37 10.23 9.42
CA PHE A 120 4.37 11.04 10.11
C PHE A 120 4.05 11.33 11.60
N ASP A 121 2.85 10.95 12.06
CA ASP A 121 2.53 10.99 13.49
C ASP A 121 3.08 9.74 14.22
N PHE A 122 3.51 8.70 13.48
CA PHE A 122 4.01 7.43 14.02
C PHE A 122 5.46 7.13 13.66
N LEU A 123 5.92 7.54 12.48
CA LEU A 123 7.26 7.25 11.98
C LEU A 123 7.98 8.56 11.58
N LYS A 124 9.27 8.63 11.95
CA LYS A 124 10.16 9.72 11.56
C LYS A 124 10.63 9.54 10.11
N VAL A 125 11.07 10.62 9.48
CA VAL A 125 11.61 10.62 8.11
C VAL A 125 12.78 9.63 7.98
N ASP A 126 13.72 9.64 8.92
CA ASP A 126 14.87 8.72 8.89
C ASP A 126 14.45 7.25 8.89
N GLN A 127 13.39 6.90 9.63
CA GLN A 127 12.85 5.53 9.65
C GLN A 127 12.23 5.15 8.31
N LEU A 128 11.56 6.10 7.65
CA LEU A 128 10.97 5.89 6.31
C LEU A 128 12.04 5.81 5.22
N ILE A 129 13.12 6.58 5.35
CA ILE A 129 14.31 6.46 4.47
C ILE A 129 14.96 5.08 4.64
N GLN A 130 15.14 4.61 5.88
CA GLN A 130 15.67 3.27 6.14
C GLN A 130 14.77 2.17 5.57
N PHE A 131 13.45 2.31 5.72
CA PHE A 131 12.48 1.42 5.11
C PHE A 131 12.62 1.36 3.59
N LYS A 132 12.72 2.54 2.95
CA LYS A 132 12.90 2.64 1.50
C LYS A 132 14.20 2.00 1.05
N ASN A 133 15.31 2.30 1.71
CA ASN A 133 16.62 1.76 1.36
C ASN A 133 16.60 0.22 1.45
N LYS A 134 16.07 -0.33 2.54
CA LYS A 134 15.93 -1.79 2.69
C LYS A 134 15.06 -2.42 1.59
N ALA A 135 13.96 -1.78 1.22
CA ALA A 135 13.12 -2.26 0.13
C ALA A 135 13.85 -2.19 -1.23
N SER A 136 14.59 -1.12 -1.47
CA SER A 136 15.37 -0.93 -2.70
C SER A 136 16.50 -1.96 -2.83
N GLU A 137 17.14 -2.36 -1.73
CA GLU A 137 18.14 -3.44 -1.72
C GLU A 137 17.56 -4.78 -2.19
N TYR A 138 16.27 -4.98 -1.99
CA TYR A 138 15.53 -6.15 -2.48
C TYR A 138 14.91 -5.97 -3.87
N GLY A 139 15.13 -4.82 -4.52
CA GLY A 139 14.52 -4.51 -5.82
C GLY A 139 13.00 -4.26 -5.77
N LEU A 140 12.46 -3.93 -4.60
CA LEU A 140 11.03 -3.66 -4.42
C LEU A 140 10.70 -2.19 -4.67
N GLU A 141 9.51 -1.94 -5.21
CA GLU A 141 8.91 -0.60 -5.17
C GLU A 141 8.40 -0.29 -3.75
N VAL A 142 8.41 0.99 -3.39
CA VAL A 142 7.92 1.48 -2.09
C VAL A 142 6.67 2.31 -2.26
N ALA A 143 5.63 1.97 -1.50
CA ALA A 143 4.40 2.74 -1.41
C ALA A 143 4.23 3.33 0.00
N LEU A 144 3.95 4.62 0.10
CA LEU A 144 3.62 5.28 1.37
C LEU A 144 2.21 5.84 1.34
N ALA A 145 1.46 5.57 2.40
CA ALA A 145 0.13 6.07 2.62
C ALA A 145 -0.12 6.35 4.13
N GLY A 146 -1.33 6.67 4.50
CA GLY A 146 -1.69 6.94 5.90
C GLY A 146 -1.88 8.43 6.15
N ASN A 147 -3.04 8.94 5.74
CA ASN A 147 -3.47 10.32 5.96
C ASN A 147 -2.39 11.37 5.62
N LEU A 148 -1.71 11.18 4.48
CA LEU A 148 -0.71 12.12 3.98
C LEU A 148 -1.39 13.47 3.71
N ARG A 149 -0.78 14.55 4.22
CA ARG A 149 -1.29 15.92 4.17
C ARG A 149 -0.39 16.77 3.27
N ARG A 150 -0.88 17.90 2.77
CA ARG A 150 -0.07 18.82 1.96
C ARG A 150 1.22 19.27 2.66
N LYS A 151 1.17 19.53 3.97
CA LYS A 151 2.35 19.90 4.75
C LYS A 151 3.43 18.81 4.79
N ASP A 152 3.07 17.57 4.47
CA ASP A 152 3.98 16.43 4.49
C ASP A 152 4.73 16.27 3.14
N ILE A 153 4.35 17.05 2.10
CA ILE A 153 4.95 16.94 0.75
C ILE A 153 6.47 17.10 0.75
N PRO A 154 7.07 18.10 1.43
CA PRO A 154 8.53 18.19 1.48
C PRO A 154 9.19 16.93 2.03
N LEU A 155 8.62 16.36 3.10
CA LEU A 155 9.13 15.13 3.70
C LEU A 155 8.96 13.91 2.75
N ILE A 156 7.85 13.87 1.99
CA ILE A 156 7.62 12.83 0.98
C ILE A 156 8.64 12.95 -0.15
N ASN A 157 8.94 14.16 -0.60
CA ASN A 157 9.96 14.41 -1.63
C ASN A 157 11.36 14.00 -1.16
N ASP A 158 11.72 14.27 0.10
CA ASP A 158 12.98 13.83 0.71
C ASP A 158 13.10 12.30 0.75
N ILE A 159 12.01 11.60 1.08
CA ILE A 159 11.97 10.13 1.10
C ILE A 159 11.93 9.58 -0.33
N SER A 160 11.23 10.27 -1.24
CA SER A 160 11.07 9.91 -2.65
C SER A 160 10.55 8.48 -2.87
N PRO A 161 9.37 8.09 -2.31
CA PRO A 161 8.78 6.78 -2.55
C PRO A 161 8.30 6.66 -4.01
N ASP A 162 8.21 5.43 -4.52
CA ASP A 162 7.75 5.17 -5.89
C ASP A 162 6.25 5.45 -6.05
N ILE A 163 5.48 5.23 -4.98
CA ILE A 163 4.02 5.38 -4.97
C ILE A 163 3.57 6.10 -3.70
N ILE A 164 2.64 7.02 -3.83
CA ILE A 164 1.91 7.59 -2.68
C ILE A 164 0.43 7.26 -2.74
N GLY A 165 -0.12 6.86 -1.60
CA GLY A 165 -1.55 6.61 -1.44
C GLY A 165 -2.25 7.76 -0.73
N VAL A 166 -3.13 8.48 -1.44
CA VAL A 166 -3.84 9.64 -0.91
C VAL A 166 -5.35 9.51 -1.05
N ARG A 167 -6.08 10.14 -0.14
CA ARG A 167 -7.53 10.31 -0.24
C ARG A 167 -7.95 11.69 0.23
N SER A 168 -7.85 12.00 1.53
CA SER A 168 -8.39 13.26 2.10
C SER A 168 -7.85 14.50 1.40
N VAL A 169 -6.57 14.54 1.09
CA VAL A 169 -5.89 15.69 0.46
C VAL A 169 -6.40 16.04 -0.93
N VAL A 170 -7.07 15.09 -1.60
CA VAL A 170 -7.68 15.25 -2.93
C VAL A 170 -9.21 15.26 -2.89
N CYS A 171 -9.80 15.27 -1.69
CA CYS A 171 -11.25 15.39 -1.50
C CYS A 171 -11.66 16.83 -1.22
N GLU A 172 -12.86 17.18 -1.62
CA GLU A 172 -13.52 18.45 -1.31
C GLU A 172 -13.56 18.67 0.21
N GLY A 173 -13.13 19.85 0.67
CA GLY A 173 -13.03 20.18 2.09
C GLY A 173 -12.03 19.31 2.88
N TYR A 174 -11.15 18.57 2.20
CA TYR A 174 -10.24 17.59 2.81
C TYR A 174 -10.95 16.50 3.63
N ASP A 175 -12.26 16.33 3.40
CA ASP A 175 -13.09 15.35 4.09
C ASP A 175 -13.18 14.05 3.29
N ARG A 176 -12.56 12.98 3.82
CA ARG A 176 -12.57 11.66 3.18
C ARG A 176 -13.92 10.94 3.25
N ILE A 177 -14.83 11.40 4.13
CA ILE A 177 -16.13 10.74 4.37
C ILE A 177 -17.20 11.40 3.51
N LYS A 178 -17.31 12.73 3.55
CA LYS A 178 -18.34 13.52 2.87
C LYS A 178 -17.84 14.14 1.56
N GLY A 179 -16.53 14.45 1.47
CA GLY A 179 -15.94 15.12 0.32
C GLY A 179 -15.80 14.18 -0.88
N ARG A 180 -16.09 14.70 -2.08
CA ARG A 180 -15.84 14.01 -3.35
C ARG A 180 -14.41 14.26 -3.81
N ILE A 181 -13.80 13.26 -4.45
CA ILE A 181 -12.48 13.41 -5.09
C ILE A 181 -12.59 14.44 -6.21
N LYS A 182 -11.67 15.39 -6.25
CA LYS A 182 -11.61 16.50 -7.21
C LYS A 182 -10.37 16.38 -8.11
N ALA A 183 -10.59 16.44 -9.41
CA ALA A 183 -9.54 16.34 -10.41
C ALA A 183 -8.51 17.49 -10.34
N ASP A 184 -8.96 18.71 -10.00
CA ASP A 184 -8.09 19.86 -9.80
C ASP A 184 -7.18 19.71 -8.58
N LEU A 185 -7.66 19.11 -7.48
CA LEU A 185 -6.85 18.81 -6.31
C LEU A 185 -5.79 17.74 -6.61
N ILE A 186 -6.14 16.74 -7.44
CA ILE A 186 -5.15 15.73 -7.91
C ILE A 186 -4.07 16.41 -8.77
N LYS A 187 -4.46 17.28 -9.70
CA LYS A 187 -3.51 18.01 -10.55
C LYS A 187 -2.57 18.88 -9.72
N LYS A 188 -3.09 19.63 -8.75
CA LYS A 188 -2.29 20.46 -7.83
C LYS A 188 -1.31 19.60 -7.03
N LEU A 189 -1.77 18.48 -6.45
CA LEU A 189 -0.90 17.59 -5.69
C LEU A 189 0.22 17.03 -6.56
N LYS A 190 -0.05 16.64 -7.81
CA LYS A 190 0.97 16.16 -8.74
C LYS A 190 2.05 17.21 -9.00
N ILE A 191 1.70 18.45 -9.20
CA ILE A 191 2.67 19.55 -9.41
C ILE A 191 3.57 19.67 -8.17
N GLU A 192 2.98 19.72 -6.98
CA GLU A 192 3.71 19.88 -5.71
C GLU A 192 4.69 18.71 -5.41
N LEU A 193 4.42 17.51 -5.93
CA LEU A 193 5.30 16.34 -5.76
C LEU A 193 6.46 16.28 -6.75
N TYR A 194 6.43 17.06 -7.83
CA TYR A 194 7.49 17.05 -8.85
C TYR A 194 8.27 18.38 -8.91
N THR A 195 8.01 19.29 -7.93
CA THR A 195 8.73 20.55 -7.78
C THR A 195 9.77 20.42 -6.68
#